data_af69e9abf9df26cb5f0d7e99edaaf93c
#
_entry.id   af69e9abf9df26cb5f0d7e99edaaf93c
#
_cell.length_a   1.000
_cell.length_b   1.000
_cell.length_c   1.000
_cell.angle_alpha   90.00
_cell.angle_beta   90.00
_cell.angle_gamma   90.00
#
_symmetry.space_group_name_H-M   'P 1'
#
loop_
_entity.id
_entity.type
_entity.pdbx_description
1 polymer ?
#
loop_
_entity_poly.entity_id
_entity_poly.type
_entity_poly.pdbx_seq_one_letter_code
_entity_poly.pdbx_strand_id
1 'polypeptide(L)'
;MDQKQDFNEEEIDGYVKIDRYDQLKVGRIASHYEAILADLGEDPSREGLLKTPERVAKALQYLTHGYDLKPDEILRSAMFKEDYSQMVVVKDIEVFSMCEHHMLPFFGKAHIAYIPNGHIVGLSKLPRVVDSFARRLQV
;
A
#
# COMPACT_ATOMS: atom_id res chain seq x y z
N MET A 1 -24.36 -13.34 -12.25
CA MET A 1 -24.81 -12.02 -11.76
C MET A 1 -23.69 -11.43 -10.94
N ASP A 2 -22.85 -10.63 -11.64
CA ASP A 2 -21.70 -9.94 -11.01
C ASP A 2 -22.22 -8.76 -10.19
N GLN A 3 -22.12 -8.85 -8.89
CA GLN A 3 -22.27 -7.68 -8.03
C GLN A 3 -20.98 -6.88 -8.10
N LYS A 4 -20.91 -5.90 -9.00
CA LYS A 4 -19.98 -4.79 -8.89
C LYS A 4 -20.33 -4.04 -7.61
N GLN A 5 -19.49 -4.18 -6.58
CA GLN A 5 -19.56 -3.31 -5.42
C GLN A 5 -19.05 -1.93 -5.85
N ASP A 6 -19.94 -0.96 -5.85
CA ASP A 6 -19.61 0.46 -6.02
C ASP A 6 -18.69 0.89 -4.86
N PHE A 7 -17.46 1.19 -5.21
CA PHE A 7 -16.51 1.82 -4.29
C PHE A 7 -16.84 3.31 -4.27
N ASN A 8 -17.49 3.76 -3.22
CA ASN A 8 -17.59 5.18 -2.93
C ASN A 8 -16.21 5.65 -2.42
N GLU A 9 -15.43 6.23 -3.32
CA GLU A 9 -14.20 6.94 -2.98
C GLU A 9 -14.57 8.27 -2.34
N GLU A 10 -14.65 8.35 -1.03
CA GLU A 10 -14.55 9.62 -0.35
C GLU A 10 -13.10 10.09 -0.41
N GLU A 11 -12.77 10.91 -1.38
CA GLU A 11 -11.52 11.65 -1.46
C GLU A 11 -11.48 12.71 -0.34
N ILE A 12 -10.98 12.33 0.80
CA ILE A 12 -10.60 13.29 1.83
C ILE A 12 -9.12 13.59 1.66
N ASP A 13 -8.79 14.78 1.11
CA ASP A 13 -7.43 15.36 1.02
C ASP A 13 -6.34 14.46 0.41
N GLY A 14 -6.69 13.64 -0.57
CA GLY A 14 -5.70 12.79 -1.25
C GLY A 14 -5.24 11.57 -0.45
N TYR A 15 -5.81 11.28 0.70
CA TYR A 15 -5.63 10.05 1.45
C TYR A 15 -6.81 9.12 1.22
N VAL A 16 -6.56 8.01 0.55
CA VAL A 16 -7.52 6.91 0.53
C VAL A 16 -7.38 6.18 1.88
N LYS A 17 -8.33 6.41 2.77
CA LYS A 17 -8.39 5.65 4.01
C LYS A 17 -8.82 4.22 3.69
N ILE A 18 -7.91 3.26 3.83
CA ILE A 18 -8.22 1.85 3.62
C ILE A 18 -8.91 1.33 4.89
N ASP A 19 -10.21 1.57 4.98
CA ASP A 19 -11.06 1.03 6.05
C ASP A 19 -11.73 -0.29 5.65
N ARG A 20 -11.52 -0.74 4.39
CA ARG A 20 -12.17 -1.94 3.87
C ARG A 20 -11.14 -3.03 3.62
N TYR A 21 -11.21 -4.06 4.43
CA TYR A 21 -10.42 -5.25 4.28
C TYR A 21 -11.24 -6.36 3.62
N ASP A 22 -10.62 -7.12 2.72
CA ASP A 22 -11.21 -8.35 2.20
C ASP A 22 -11.35 -9.37 3.34
N GLN A 23 -12.57 -9.56 3.82
CA GLN A 23 -12.86 -10.41 4.97
C GLN A 23 -12.51 -11.89 4.72
N LEU A 24 -12.57 -12.35 3.47
CA LEU A 24 -12.16 -13.72 3.14
C LEU A 24 -10.62 -13.87 3.25
N LYS A 25 -9.87 -12.87 2.79
CA LYS A 25 -8.41 -12.84 2.99
C LYS A 25 -8.07 -12.72 4.48
N VAL A 26 -8.79 -11.86 5.22
CA VAL A 26 -8.61 -11.72 6.68
C VAL A 26 -8.77 -13.07 7.36
N GLY A 27 -9.86 -13.78 7.11
CA GLY A 27 -10.11 -15.08 7.74
C GLY A 27 -9.02 -16.11 7.42
N ARG A 28 -8.62 -16.23 6.16
CA ARG A 28 -7.54 -17.16 5.75
C ARG A 28 -6.21 -16.83 6.40
N ILE A 29 -5.78 -15.56 6.34
CA ILE A 29 -4.50 -15.15 6.93
C ILE A 29 -4.54 -15.31 8.45
N ALA A 30 -5.65 -14.96 9.10
CA ALA A 30 -5.81 -15.10 10.54
C ALA A 30 -5.65 -16.55 11.00
N SER A 31 -6.26 -17.51 10.29
CA SER A 31 -6.11 -18.94 10.65
C SER A 31 -4.67 -19.44 10.56
N HIS A 32 -3.90 -18.94 9.56
CA HIS A 32 -2.47 -19.25 9.46
C HIS A 32 -1.67 -18.65 10.63
N TYR A 33 -1.97 -17.41 11.04
CA TYR A 33 -1.29 -16.76 12.15
C TYR A 33 -1.64 -17.39 13.52
N GLU A 34 -2.84 -17.90 13.68
CA GLU A 34 -3.20 -18.69 14.87
C GLU A 34 -2.32 -19.94 15.01
N ALA A 35 -2.10 -20.66 13.90
CA ALA A 35 -1.19 -21.79 13.86
C ALA A 35 0.27 -21.38 14.13
N ILE A 36 0.73 -20.27 13.52
CA ILE A 36 2.08 -19.75 13.75
C ILE A 36 2.28 -19.42 15.24
N LEU A 37 1.31 -18.79 15.90
CA LEU A 37 1.42 -18.48 17.33
C LEU A 37 1.61 -19.75 18.17
N ALA A 38 0.86 -20.83 17.87
CA ALA A 38 1.01 -22.11 18.53
C ALA A 38 2.41 -22.73 18.26
N ASP A 39 2.88 -22.68 17.02
CA ASP A 39 4.20 -23.19 16.63
C ASP A 39 5.36 -22.42 17.30
N LEU A 40 5.14 -21.15 17.63
CA LEU A 40 6.09 -20.33 18.40
C LEU A 40 6.08 -20.67 19.92
N GLY A 41 5.17 -21.53 20.38
CA GLY A 41 5.02 -21.91 21.78
C GLY A 41 4.11 -20.97 22.59
N GLU A 42 3.35 -20.11 21.92
CA GLU A 42 2.35 -19.26 22.55
C GLU A 42 1.00 -19.96 22.69
N ASP A 43 0.18 -19.48 23.62
CA ASP A 43 -1.24 -19.89 23.74
C ASP A 43 -2.12 -18.89 22.99
N PRO A 44 -2.64 -19.23 21.79
CA PRO A 44 -3.48 -18.31 21.01
C PRO A 44 -4.80 -17.94 21.73
N SER A 45 -5.21 -18.74 22.71
CA SER A 45 -6.46 -18.52 23.46
C SER A 45 -6.32 -17.52 24.61
N ARG A 46 -5.11 -17.15 25.00
CA ARG A 46 -4.91 -16.14 26.04
C ARG A 46 -5.45 -14.77 25.61
N GLU A 47 -6.00 -14.02 26.55
CA GLU A 47 -6.71 -12.77 26.32
C GLU A 47 -5.95 -11.79 25.41
N GLY A 48 -4.63 -11.63 25.61
CA GLY A 48 -3.79 -10.73 24.81
C GLY A 48 -3.64 -11.13 23.36
N LEU A 49 -3.82 -12.41 23.00
CA LEU A 49 -3.64 -12.94 21.65
C LEU A 49 -4.94 -13.23 20.89
N LEU A 50 -6.10 -13.26 21.56
CA LEU A 50 -7.39 -13.58 20.93
C LEU A 50 -7.68 -12.81 19.63
N LYS A 51 -7.30 -11.54 19.56
CA LYS A 51 -7.51 -10.68 18.40
C LYS A 51 -6.27 -10.51 17.52
N THR A 52 -5.14 -11.10 17.90
CA THR A 52 -3.87 -10.92 17.20
C THR A 52 -3.91 -11.48 15.78
N PRO A 53 -4.44 -12.68 15.50
CA PRO A 53 -4.52 -13.22 14.15
C PRO A 53 -5.26 -12.28 13.19
N GLU A 54 -6.42 -11.77 13.59
CA GLU A 54 -7.20 -10.84 12.77
C GLU A 54 -6.48 -9.50 12.57
N ARG A 55 -5.85 -8.97 13.63
CA ARG A 55 -5.09 -7.72 13.54
C ARG A 55 -3.90 -7.84 12.59
N VAL A 56 -3.17 -8.95 12.66
CA VAL A 56 -2.05 -9.22 11.75
C VAL A 56 -2.54 -9.36 10.32
N ALA A 57 -3.64 -10.07 10.10
CA ALA A 57 -4.22 -10.22 8.76
C ALA A 57 -4.58 -8.88 8.12
N LYS A 58 -5.20 -7.98 8.89
CA LYS A 58 -5.51 -6.62 8.43
C LYS A 58 -4.25 -5.78 8.19
N ALA A 59 -3.28 -5.87 9.10
CA ALA A 59 -2.01 -5.17 8.95
C ALA A 59 -1.26 -5.61 7.68
N LEU A 60 -1.22 -6.90 7.38
CA LEU A 60 -0.61 -7.41 6.15
C LEU A 60 -1.32 -6.91 4.90
N GLN A 61 -2.64 -6.91 4.87
CA GLN A 61 -3.38 -6.33 3.73
C GLN A 61 -3.05 -4.85 3.56
N TYR A 62 -2.99 -4.07 4.65
CA TYR A 62 -2.60 -2.67 4.59
C TYR A 62 -1.16 -2.50 4.09
N LEU A 63 -0.22 -3.29 4.59
CA LEU A 63 1.19 -3.20 4.21
C LEU A 63 1.47 -3.66 2.77
N THR A 64 0.56 -4.42 2.17
CA THR A 64 0.74 -4.98 0.82
C THR A 64 -0.34 -4.53 -0.18
N HIS A 65 -1.11 -3.49 0.15
CA HIS A 65 -2.19 -3.01 -0.73
C HIS A 65 -1.70 -2.47 -2.07
N GLY A 66 -0.41 -2.18 -2.19
CA GLY A 66 0.19 -1.75 -3.45
C GLY A 66 0.03 -2.75 -4.60
N TYR A 67 -0.23 -4.04 -4.30
CA TYR A 67 -0.56 -5.03 -5.34
C TYR A 67 -1.91 -4.78 -6.01
N ASP A 68 -2.83 -4.11 -5.33
CA ASP A 68 -4.16 -3.79 -5.84
C ASP A 68 -4.19 -2.43 -6.57
N LEU A 69 -3.09 -1.66 -6.52
CA LEU A 69 -2.97 -0.35 -7.14
C LEU A 69 -2.35 -0.43 -8.54
N LYS A 70 -2.75 0.49 -9.41
CA LYS A 70 -2.26 0.63 -10.77
C LYS A 70 -1.48 1.95 -10.94
N PRO A 71 -0.15 1.91 -10.84
CA PRO A 71 0.68 3.13 -10.86
C PRO A 71 0.51 3.99 -12.11
N ASP A 72 0.29 3.38 -13.26
CA ASP A 72 0.06 4.08 -14.53
C ASP A 72 -1.27 4.85 -14.55
N GLU A 73 -2.34 4.29 -13.96
CA GLU A 73 -3.62 5.00 -13.80
C GLU A 73 -3.48 6.18 -12.83
N ILE A 74 -2.70 6.00 -11.75
CA ILE A 74 -2.39 7.09 -10.80
C ILE A 74 -1.72 8.26 -11.54
N LEU A 75 -0.71 8.00 -12.35
CA LEU A 75 -0.03 9.05 -13.14
C LEU A 75 -0.98 9.71 -14.14
N ARG A 76 -1.71 8.91 -14.92
CA ARG A 76 -2.61 9.42 -15.96
C ARG A 76 -3.76 10.26 -15.39
N SER A 77 -4.17 10.02 -14.15
CA SER A 77 -5.26 10.79 -13.51
C SER A 77 -4.96 12.27 -13.31
N ALA A 78 -3.70 12.69 -13.42
CA ALA A 78 -3.30 14.10 -13.29
C ALA A 78 -2.10 14.42 -14.18
N MET A 79 -2.19 14.07 -15.46
CA MET A 79 -1.25 14.52 -16.49
C MET A 79 -1.82 15.76 -17.17
N PHE A 80 -0.97 16.79 -17.29
CA PHE A 80 -1.32 18.06 -17.94
C PHE A 80 -0.41 18.28 -19.13
N LYS A 81 -1.01 18.72 -20.25
CA LYS A 81 -0.22 19.11 -21.42
C LYS A 81 0.48 20.43 -21.14
N GLU A 82 1.79 20.41 -21.15
CA GLU A 82 2.62 21.58 -20.84
C GLU A 82 3.93 21.49 -21.60
N ASP A 83 4.33 22.59 -22.23
CA ASP A 83 5.63 22.70 -22.90
C ASP A 83 6.69 23.14 -21.87
N TYR A 84 7.07 22.22 -21.03
CA TYR A 84 8.06 22.41 -19.98
C TYR A 84 9.17 21.38 -20.13
N SER A 85 10.41 21.83 -20.20
CA SER A 85 11.58 20.99 -20.49
C SER A 85 12.60 20.90 -19.35
N GLN A 86 12.39 21.63 -18.25
CA GLN A 86 13.27 21.55 -17.10
C GLN A 86 12.97 20.32 -16.26
N MET A 87 14.02 19.84 -15.59
CA MET A 87 13.89 18.69 -14.67
C MET A 87 12.98 19.02 -13.49
N VAL A 88 12.00 18.20 -13.26
CA VAL A 88 11.16 18.23 -12.06
C VAL A 88 11.74 17.26 -11.04
N VAL A 89 11.98 17.73 -9.81
CA VAL A 89 12.55 16.92 -8.72
C VAL A 89 11.62 16.96 -7.52
N VAL A 90 11.23 15.78 -7.01
CA VAL A 90 10.49 15.61 -5.75
C VAL A 90 11.36 14.82 -4.80
N LYS A 91 11.68 15.41 -3.66
CA LYS A 91 12.61 14.84 -2.66
C LYS A 91 11.87 14.44 -1.39
N ASP A 92 12.53 13.59 -0.62
CA ASP A 92 12.14 13.22 0.73
C ASP A 92 10.75 12.57 0.83
N ILE A 93 10.35 11.83 -0.21
CA ILE A 93 9.12 11.03 -0.18
C ILE A 93 9.33 9.90 0.82
N GLU A 94 8.54 9.86 1.87
CA GLU A 94 8.60 8.79 2.85
C GLU A 94 8.20 7.45 2.24
N VAL A 95 8.97 6.41 2.54
CA VAL A 95 8.77 5.04 2.05
C VAL A 95 8.61 4.11 3.24
N PHE A 96 7.52 3.38 3.25
CA PHE A 96 7.25 2.30 4.19
C PHE A 96 7.00 1.02 3.39
N SER A 97 7.80 0.00 3.61
CA SER A 97 7.77 -1.23 2.82
C SER A 97 7.95 -2.45 3.68
N MET A 98 7.87 -3.61 3.06
CA MET A 98 8.07 -4.91 3.70
C MET A 98 9.13 -5.70 2.93
N CYS A 99 10.14 -6.18 3.64
CA CYS A 99 11.20 -6.99 3.07
C CYS A 99 10.65 -8.32 2.54
N GLU A 100 10.98 -8.69 1.29
CA GLU A 100 10.54 -9.96 0.71
C GLU A 100 11.21 -11.18 1.34
N HIS A 101 12.41 -11.02 1.90
CA HIS A 101 13.17 -12.14 2.47
C HIS A 101 12.67 -12.59 3.85
N HIS A 102 12.20 -11.65 4.67
CA HIS A 102 11.83 -11.91 6.06
C HIS A 102 10.41 -11.44 6.41
N MET A 103 9.73 -10.74 5.49
CA MET A 103 8.45 -10.08 5.75
C MET A 103 8.47 -9.12 6.95
N LEU A 104 9.62 -8.51 7.19
CA LEU A 104 9.77 -7.46 8.21
C LEU A 104 9.61 -6.08 7.57
N PRO A 105 8.97 -5.12 8.26
CA PRO A 105 8.83 -3.77 7.75
C PRO A 105 10.17 -3.03 7.78
N PHE A 106 10.37 -2.16 6.80
CA PHE A 106 11.46 -1.19 6.76
C PHE A 106 10.96 0.13 6.21
N PHE A 107 11.69 1.19 6.44
CA PHE A 107 11.34 2.52 6.00
C PHE A 107 12.56 3.27 5.46
N GLY A 108 12.29 4.29 4.70
CA GLY A 108 13.33 5.14 4.10
C GLY A 108 12.74 6.33 3.39
N LYS A 109 13.53 6.89 2.47
CA LYS A 109 13.12 8.01 1.64
C LYS A 109 13.45 7.73 0.19
N ALA A 110 12.55 8.15 -0.71
CA ALA A 110 12.77 8.14 -2.15
C ALA A 110 12.86 9.57 -2.68
N HIS A 111 13.65 9.72 -3.75
CA HIS A 111 13.74 10.96 -4.52
C HIS A 111 13.44 10.60 -5.97
N ILE A 112 12.56 11.38 -6.61
CA ILE A 112 12.20 11.20 -8.01
C ILE A 112 12.62 12.44 -8.78
N ALA A 113 13.23 12.23 -9.93
CA ALA A 113 13.45 13.27 -10.90
C ALA A 113 12.99 12.80 -12.28
N TYR A 114 12.36 13.67 -13.05
CA TYR A 114 12.01 13.39 -14.45
C TYR A 114 12.13 14.67 -15.29
N ILE A 115 12.37 14.49 -16.58
CA ILE A 115 12.33 15.58 -17.56
C ILE A 115 11.02 15.44 -18.33
N PRO A 116 10.11 16.43 -18.27
CA PRO A 116 8.86 16.41 -19.02
C PRO A 116 9.08 16.32 -20.52
N ASN A 117 8.19 15.63 -21.21
CA ASN A 117 8.13 15.57 -22.66
C ASN A 117 6.69 15.85 -23.11
N GLY A 118 6.36 17.15 -23.21
CA GLY A 118 5.03 17.62 -23.59
C GLY A 118 3.92 17.43 -22.55
N HIS A 119 4.24 16.79 -21.42
CA HIS A 119 3.29 16.60 -20.31
C HIS A 119 4.03 16.68 -18.97
N ILE A 120 3.36 17.27 -18.00
CA ILE A 120 3.77 17.25 -16.58
C ILE A 120 2.78 16.43 -15.78
N VAL A 121 3.24 15.91 -14.65
CA VAL A 121 2.41 15.13 -13.70
C VAL A 121 2.18 15.94 -12.44
N GLY A 122 0.97 15.92 -11.92
CA GLY A 122 0.66 16.54 -10.64
C GLY A 122 1.57 16.01 -9.54
N LEU A 123 2.22 16.91 -8.79
CA LEU A 123 3.27 16.56 -7.83
C LEU A 123 2.79 15.55 -6.78
N SER A 124 1.52 15.61 -6.37
CA SER A 124 0.92 14.66 -5.43
C SER A 124 0.83 13.22 -5.95
N LYS A 125 0.91 13.01 -7.27
CA LYS A 125 0.83 11.67 -7.86
C LYS A 125 2.15 10.90 -7.75
N LEU A 126 3.27 11.58 -7.72
CA LEU A 126 4.59 10.95 -7.61
C LEU A 126 4.77 10.21 -6.27
N PRO A 127 4.47 10.79 -5.09
CA PRO A 127 4.46 10.05 -3.82
C PRO A 127 3.49 8.86 -3.82
N ARG A 128 2.32 8.99 -4.45
CA ARG A 128 1.36 7.88 -4.55
C ARG A 128 1.88 6.71 -5.39
N VAL A 129 2.63 7.01 -6.46
CA VAL A 129 3.29 5.96 -7.25
C VAL A 129 4.38 5.29 -6.43
N VAL A 130 5.19 6.06 -5.70
CA VAL A 130 6.19 5.49 -4.78
C VAL A 130 5.52 4.56 -3.77
N ASP A 131 4.44 5.03 -3.11
CA ASP A 131 3.71 4.23 -2.13
C ASP A 131 3.13 2.95 -2.75
N SER A 132 2.60 3.02 -3.98
CA SER A 132 2.05 1.85 -4.68
C SER A 132 3.09 0.74 -4.93
N PHE A 133 4.36 1.09 -5.09
CA PHE A 133 5.46 0.12 -5.19
C PHE A 133 6.01 -0.25 -3.81
N ALA A 134 6.11 0.70 -2.90
CA ALA A 134 6.60 0.47 -1.55
C ALA A 134 5.69 -0.49 -0.76
N ARG A 135 4.36 -0.38 -0.93
CA ARG A 135 3.36 -1.28 -0.32
C ARG A 135 3.26 -2.64 -1.02
N ARG A 136 4.41 -3.20 -1.37
CA ARG A 136 4.60 -4.56 -1.89
C ARG A 136 5.78 -5.18 -1.16
N LEU A 137 6.02 -6.47 -1.39
CA LEU A 137 7.27 -7.08 -0.93
C LEU A 137 8.42 -6.53 -1.77
N GLN A 138 9.45 -6.00 -1.11
CA GLN A 138 10.60 -5.33 -1.73
C GLN A 138 11.92 -5.84 -1.15
N VAL A 139 13.01 -5.51 -1.85
CA VAL A 139 14.39 -5.84 -1.43
C VAL A 139 15.02 -4.66 -0.72
#